data_a3fd5350a2f5d7fcc9dab8db97d3908a
#
_entry.id   a3fd5350a2f5d7fcc9dab8db97d3908a
#
_cell.length_a   1.000
_cell.length_b   1.000
_cell.length_c   1.000
_cell.angle_alpha   90.00
_cell.angle_beta   90.00
_cell.angle_gamma   90.00
#
_symmetry.space_group_name_H-M   'P 1'
#
loop_
_entity.id
_entity.type
_entity.pdbx_description
1 polymer ?
#
loop_
_entity_poly.entity_id
_entity_poly.type
_entity_poly.pdbx_seq_one_letter_code
_entity_poly.pdbx_strand_id
1 'polypeptide(L)'
;MIEKVLIANRGEIALRVMKTCKTLGIKTVAVYSDEDVNSLHVKTADESYYIGEAAPAKSYLNQEKILEVMLSSGTDAIHPGYGFLSENDDFARLCEKNKINFIGPSADSMNLCGDKMRCKAAMLKADVPTVPGSPGIVDDAQQAEKIANEIGDDLAAIIVEP
;
A
#
# COMPACT_ATOMS: atom_id res chain seq x y z
N MET A 1 11.02 19.35 -6.11
CA MET A 1 9.55 19.50 -6.19
C MET A 1 9.06 18.33 -7.03
N ILE A 2 7.90 17.73 -6.74
CA ILE A 2 7.36 16.64 -7.56
C ILE A 2 6.75 17.26 -8.82
N GLU A 3 7.17 16.80 -9.99
CA GLU A 3 6.72 17.31 -11.29
C GLU A 3 5.94 16.26 -12.08
N LYS A 4 6.25 14.96 -11.89
CA LYS A 4 5.59 13.85 -12.59
C LYS A 4 5.39 12.65 -11.64
N VAL A 5 4.14 12.18 -11.53
CA VAL A 5 3.74 11.07 -10.66
C VAL A 5 3.27 9.88 -11.51
N LEU A 6 3.87 8.71 -11.29
CA LEU A 6 3.30 7.45 -11.76
C LEU A 6 2.24 6.98 -10.74
N ILE A 7 1.07 6.60 -11.24
CA ILE A 7 -0.01 6.03 -10.43
C ILE A 7 0.00 4.51 -10.62
N ALA A 8 0.53 3.78 -9.63
CA ALA A 8 0.63 2.31 -9.67
C ALA A 8 -0.68 1.66 -9.22
N ASN A 9 -1.76 2.05 -9.87
CA ASN A 9 -3.11 1.55 -9.60
C ASN A 9 -4.01 1.74 -10.82
N ARG A 10 -5.27 1.35 -10.71
CA ARG A 10 -6.25 1.38 -11.81
C ARG A 10 -7.60 1.95 -11.35
N GLY A 11 -8.51 2.13 -12.30
CA GLY A 11 -9.91 2.46 -12.04
C GLY A 11 -10.12 3.79 -11.32
N GLU A 12 -11.03 3.80 -10.36
CA GLU A 12 -11.48 5.00 -9.63
C GLU A 12 -10.34 5.67 -8.86
N ILE A 13 -9.54 4.89 -8.13
CA ILE A 13 -8.46 5.47 -7.32
C ILE A 13 -7.40 6.16 -8.18
N ALA A 14 -7.06 5.58 -9.33
CA ALA A 14 -6.13 6.22 -10.25
C ALA A 14 -6.67 7.56 -10.74
N LEU A 15 -7.92 7.62 -11.13
CA LEU A 15 -8.59 8.87 -11.55
C LEU A 15 -8.63 9.92 -10.45
N ARG A 16 -8.89 9.51 -9.20
CA ARG A 16 -8.90 10.41 -8.05
C ARG A 16 -7.55 11.07 -7.83
N VAL A 17 -6.47 10.28 -7.89
CA VAL A 17 -5.09 10.81 -7.77
C VAL A 17 -4.78 11.74 -8.94
N MET A 18 -5.10 11.34 -10.19
CA MET A 18 -4.87 12.17 -11.37
C MET A 18 -5.57 13.53 -11.28
N LYS A 19 -6.80 13.56 -10.78
CA LYS A 19 -7.55 14.79 -10.58
C LYS A 19 -6.80 15.76 -9.65
N THR A 20 -6.26 15.25 -8.56
CA THR A 20 -5.47 16.06 -7.63
C THR A 20 -4.15 16.52 -8.26
N CYS A 21 -3.43 15.63 -8.93
CA CYS A 21 -2.20 15.97 -9.65
C CYS A 21 -2.45 17.10 -10.66
N LYS A 22 -3.51 16.99 -11.44
CA LYS A 22 -3.90 18.03 -12.40
C LYS A 22 -4.18 19.39 -11.75
N THR A 23 -4.87 19.38 -10.60
CA THR A 23 -5.11 20.63 -9.83
C THR A 23 -3.81 21.28 -9.35
N LEU A 24 -2.80 20.46 -9.03
CA LEU A 24 -1.48 20.89 -8.57
C LEU A 24 -0.49 21.17 -9.73
N GLY A 25 -0.89 21.00 -10.98
CA GLY A 25 -0.01 21.18 -12.14
C GLY A 25 1.04 20.07 -12.31
N ILE A 26 0.81 18.89 -11.69
CA ILE A 26 1.72 17.74 -11.71
C ILE A 26 1.29 16.81 -12.86
N LYS A 27 2.23 16.40 -13.69
CA LYS A 27 1.99 15.43 -14.78
C LYS A 27 1.75 14.03 -14.22
N THR A 28 0.98 13.25 -14.97
CA THR A 28 0.53 11.92 -14.55
C THR A 28 0.92 10.84 -15.53
N VAL A 29 1.41 9.72 -15.01
CA VAL A 29 1.70 8.51 -15.77
C VAL A 29 0.79 7.39 -15.26
N ALA A 30 -0.03 6.83 -16.16
CA ALA A 30 -0.83 5.64 -15.88
C ALA A 30 -0.08 4.37 -16.28
N VAL A 31 -0.36 3.29 -15.57
CA VAL A 31 -0.01 1.93 -16.00
C VAL A 31 -1.28 1.12 -16.25
N TYR A 32 -1.24 0.17 -17.18
CA TYR A 32 -2.42 -0.61 -17.51
C TYR A 32 -2.09 -2.03 -17.98
N SER A 33 -2.97 -2.97 -17.65
CA SER A 33 -2.96 -4.35 -18.14
C SER A 33 -3.81 -4.48 -19.41
N ASP A 34 -3.82 -5.67 -20.03
CA ASP A 34 -4.66 -5.98 -21.22
C ASP A 34 -6.11 -5.56 -21.04
N GLU A 35 -6.71 -5.84 -19.89
CA GLU A 35 -8.13 -5.54 -19.61
C GLU A 35 -8.40 -4.04 -19.45
N ASP A 36 -7.39 -3.26 -19.12
CA ASP A 36 -7.54 -1.85 -18.79
C ASP A 36 -7.20 -0.89 -19.94
N VAL A 37 -6.82 -1.41 -21.11
CA VAL A 37 -6.39 -0.60 -22.28
C VAL A 37 -7.37 0.51 -22.65
N ASN A 38 -8.67 0.28 -22.48
CA ASN A 38 -9.73 1.24 -22.78
C ASN A 38 -10.26 1.98 -21.54
N SER A 39 -9.68 1.74 -20.38
CA SER A 39 -10.12 2.32 -19.11
C SER A 39 -9.95 3.84 -19.07
N LEU A 40 -10.79 4.49 -18.29
CA LEU A 40 -10.83 5.95 -18.21
C LEU A 40 -9.51 6.53 -17.64
N HIS A 41 -8.88 5.86 -16.69
CA HIS A 41 -7.62 6.32 -16.12
C HIS A 41 -6.49 6.36 -17.16
N VAL A 42 -6.46 5.39 -18.10
CA VAL A 42 -5.50 5.36 -19.22
C VAL A 42 -5.71 6.54 -20.16
N LYS A 43 -6.97 6.89 -20.45
CA LYS A 43 -7.33 8.01 -21.31
C LYS A 43 -7.16 9.39 -20.66
N THR A 44 -7.12 9.44 -19.33
CA THR A 44 -7.07 10.70 -18.56
C THR A 44 -5.64 11.12 -18.22
N ALA A 45 -4.71 10.16 -18.10
CA ALA A 45 -3.31 10.43 -17.82
C ALA A 45 -2.61 11.18 -18.95
N ASP A 46 -1.56 11.92 -18.63
CA ASP A 46 -0.72 12.59 -19.64
C ASP A 46 0.08 11.56 -20.46
N GLU A 47 0.51 10.47 -19.80
CA GLU A 47 1.21 9.36 -20.43
C GLU A 47 0.64 8.03 -19.88
N SER A 48 0.71 6.96 -20.68
CA SER A 48 0.24 5.64 -20.24
C SER A 48 1.12 4.52 -20.78
N TYR A 49 1.38 3.50 -19.96
CA TYR A 49 2.29 2.42 -20.27
C TYR A 49 1.67 1.06 -19.98
N TYR A 50 1.81 0.16 -20.94
CA TYR A 50 1.42 -1.23 -20.79
C TYR A 50 2.37 -1.98 -19.86
N ILE A 51 1.82 -2.70 -18.89
CA ILE A 51 2.60 -3.41 -17.87
C ILE A 51 2.39 -4.93 -17.85
N GLY A 52 1.54 -5.48 -18.70
CA GLY A 52 1.38 -6.92 -18.83
C GLY A 52 -0.05 -7.42 -18.87
N GLU A 53 -0.20 -8.72 -18.72
CA GLU A 53 -1.47 -9.46 -18.80
C GLU A 53 -2.46 -9.05 -17.68
N ALA A 54 -3.73 -9.46 -17.84
CA ALA A 54 -4.82 -9.16 -16.91
C ALA A 54 -4.55 -9.59 -15.45
N ALA A 55 -3.83 -10.70 -15.25
CA ALA A 55 -3.51 -11.19 -13.92
C ALA A 55 -2.63 -10.20 -13.14
N PRO A 56 -3.03 -9.76 -11.92
CA PRO A 56 -2.28 -8.78 -11.14
C PRO A 56 -0.80 -9.14 -10.92
N ALA A 57 -0.49 -10.41 -10.70
CA ALA A 57 0.89 -10.88 -10.53
C ALA A 57 1.77 -10.65 -11.78
N LYS A 58 1.16 -10.53 -12.95
CA LYS A 58 1.83 -10.28 -14.24
C LYS A 58 1.77 -8.82 -14.69
N SER A 59 1.16 -7.96 -13.90
CA SER A 59 0.97 -6.54 -14.21
C SER A 59 1.13 -5.66 -12.97
N TYR A 60 0.07 -5.33 -12.26
CA TYR A 60 0.05 -4.37 -11.15
C TYR A 60 0.88 -4.77 -9.91
N LEU A 61 1.19 -6.06 -9.74
CA LEU A 61 2.09 -6.56 -8.69
C LEU A 61 3.51 -6.86 -9.21
N ASN A 62 3.78 -6.65 -10.50
CA ASN A 62 5.10 -6.82 -11.08
C ASN A 62 5.96 -5.57 -10.81
N GLN A 63 6.69 -5.60 -9.70
CA GLN A 63 7.53 -4.49 -9.25
C GLN A 63 8.60 -4.08 -10.27
N GLU A 64 9.21 -5.07 -10.95
CA GLU A 64 10.26 -4.83 -11.95
C GLU A 64 9.69 -4.06 -13.14
N LYS A 65 8.52 -4.47 -13.63
CA LYS A 65 7.88 -3.80 -14.76
C LYS A 65 7.43 -2.38 -14.43
N ILE A 66 6.91 -2.17 -13.22
CA ILE A 66 6.54 -0.83 -12.76
C ILE A 66 7.78 0.05 -12.61
N LEU A 67 8.87 -0.48 -12.05
CA LEU A 67 10.14 0.24 -11.95
C LEU A 67 10.69 0.62 -13.33
N GLU A 68 10.65 -0.30 -14.31
CA GLU A 68 11.04 -0.02 -15.70
C GLU A 68 10.26 1.19 -16.27
N VAL A 69 8.95 1.23 -16.06
CA VAL A 69 8.10 2.35 -16.49
C VAL A 69 8.48 3.64 -15.75
N MET A 70 8.70 3.58 -14.43
CA MET A 70 9.11 4.75 -13.65
C MET A 70 10.40 5.38 -14.19
N LEU A 71 11.40 4.55 -14.47
CA LEU A 71 12.69 5.01 -14.96
C LEU A 71 12.61 5.54 -16.41
N SER A 72 11.87 4.84 -17.28
CA SER A 72 11.73 5.23 -18.70
C SER A 72 10.85 6.45 -18.91
N SER A 73 9.85 6.66 -18.09
CA SER A 73 8.96 7.83 -18.15
C SER A 73 9.56 9.09 -17.51
N GLY A 74 10.68 8.97 -16.80
CA GLY A 74 11.27 10.08 -16.05
C GLY A 74 10.37 10.54 -14.89
N THR A 75 9.67 9.62 -14.27
CA THR A 75 8.81 9.87 -13.11
C THR A 75 9.67 10.10 -11.86
N ASP A 76 9.36 11.11 -11.08
CA ASP A 76 10.08 11.46 -9.84
C ASP A 76 9.36 11.01 -8.56
N ALA A 77 8.10 10.60 -8.67
CA ALA A 77 7.32 10.06 -7.57
C ALA A 77 6.33 8.99 -8.03
N ILE A 78 5.97 8.08 -7.12
CA ILE A 78 4.95 7.06 -7.35
C ILE A 78 3.86 7.14 -6.29
N HIS A 79 2.61 7.09 -6.73
CA HIS A 79 1.45 6.95 -5.86
C HIS A 79 0.85 5.55 -6.02
N PRO A 80 0.92 4.68 -5.02
CA PRO A 80 0.45 3.29 -5.12
C PRO A 80 -1.08 3.15 -5.02
N GLY A 81 -1.79 4.21 -4.62
CA GLY A 81 -3.22 4.11 -4.31
C GLY A 81 -3.47 3.31 -3.03
N TYR A 82 -4.39 2.36 -3.11
CA TYR A 82 -4.66 1.35 -2.08
C TYR A 82 -4.65 -0.06 -2.71
N GLY A 83 -4.43 -1.10 -1.92
CA GLY A 83 -4.21 -2.47 -2.43
C GLY A 83 -2.92 -2.58 -3.24
N PHE A 84 -2.80 -3.61 -4.06
CA PHE A 84 -1.62 -3.91 -4.87
C PHE A 84 -0.29 -3.72 -4.10
N LEU A 85 0.50 -2.71 -4.46
CA LEU A 85 1.81 -2.43 -3.87
C LEU A 85 1.79 -1.37 -2.76
N SER A 86 0.61 -0.89 -2.34
CA SER A 86 0.51 0.22 -1.37
C SER A 86 1.04 -0.12 0.02
N GLU A 87 1.01 -1.39 0.40
CA GLU A 87 1.49 -1.89 1.69
C GLU A 87 2.72 -2.81 1.55
N ASN A 88 3.38 -2.76 0.39
CA ASN A 88 4.55 -3.58 0.10
C ASN A 88 5.83 -2.83 0.45
N ASP A 89 6.48 -3.21 1.56
CA ASP A 89 7.70 -2.57 2.05
C ASP A 89 8.91 -2.82 1.15
N ASP A 90 9.01 -3.98 0.50
CA ASP A 90 10.06 -4.28 -0.48
C ASP A 90 9.98 -3.32 -1.68
N PHE A 91 8.76 -3.03 -2.15
CA PHE A 91 8.56 -2.07 -3.23
C PHE A 91 8.91 -0.64 -2.81
N ALA A 92 8.55 -0.24 -1.59
CA ALA A 92 8.93 1.07 -1.06
C ALA A 92 10.47 1.20 -0.97
N ARG A 93 11.18 0.15 -0.49
CA ARG A 93 12.65 0.09 -0.50
C ARG A 93 13.24 0.15 -1.90
N LEU A 94 12.59 -0.51 -2.87
CA LEU A 94 13.00 -0.48 -4.26
C LEU A 94 12.91 0.94 -4.84
N CYS A 95 11.86 1.68 -4.51
CA CYS A 95 11.70 3.09 -4.87
C CYS A 95 12.80 3.96 -4.25
N GLU A 96 13.03 3.84 -2.95
CA GLU A 96 14.08 4.57 -2.22
C GLU A 96 15.46 4.34 -2.83
N LYS A 97 15.82 3.08 -3.12
CA LYS A 97 17.09 2.70 -3.75
C LYS A 97 17.30 3.36 -5.12
N ASN A 98 16.22 3.59 -5.85
CA ASN A 98 16.24 4.23 -7.16
C ASN A 98 15.98 5.75 -7.10
N LYS A 99 15.94 6.35 -5.89
CA LYS A 99 15.71 7.79 -5.66
C LYS A 99 14.36 8.28 -6.18
N ILE A 100 13.36 7.41 -6.18
CA ILE A 100 11.98 7.73 -6.54
C ILE A 100 11.19 7.93 -5.26
N ASN A 101 10.46 9.03 -5.16
CA ASN A 101 9.65 9.32 -3.99
C ASN A 101 8.42 8.41 -3.94
N PHE A 102 8.38 7.47 -3.01
CA PHE A 102 7.18 6.71 -2.73
C PHE A 102 6.20 7.58 -1.92
N ILE A 103 5.02 7.87 -2.48
CA ILE A 103 3.98 8.66 -1.80
C ILE A 103 3.20 7.75 -0.86
N GLY A 104 3.69 7.61 0.35
CA GLY A 104 3.19 6.71 1.38
C GLY A 104 4.11 6.67 2.61
N PRO A 105 3.89 5.74 3.54
CA PRO A 105 4.76 5.54 4.68
C PRO A 105 6.13 5.01 4.23
N SER A 106 7.14 5.13 5.11
CA SER A 106 8.43 4.50 4.88
C SER A 106 8.32 2.98 4.90
N ALA A 107 9.25 2.29 4.26
CA ALA A 107 9.30 0.84 4.26
C ALA A 107 9.38 0.26 5.69
N ASP A 108 10.13 0.91 6.59
CA ASP A 108 10.22 0.50 7.99
C ASP A 108 8.88 0.66 8.73
N SER A 109 8.14 1.74 8.45
CA SER A 109 6.80 1.94 9.02
C SER A 109 5.80 0.89 8.50
N MET A 110 5.86 0.55 7.20
CA MET A 110 5.04 -0.50 6.63
C MET A 110 5.32 -1.86 7.28
N ASN A 111 6.59 -2.22 7.39
CA ASN A 111 7.02 -3.47 8.00
C ASN A 111 6.60 -3.57 9.48
N LEU A 112 6.70 -2.46 10.22
CA LEU A 112 6.27 -2.40 11.61
C LEU A 112 4.75 -2.56 11.74
N CYS A 113 3.98 -1.85 10.92
CA CYS A 113 2.51 -1.84 10.98
C CYS A 113 1.87 -3.07 10.33
N GLY A 114 2.57 -3.75 9.42
CA GLY A 114 2.13 -5.00 8.81
C GLY A 114 2.04 -6.18 9.79
N ASP A 115 2.84 -6.14 10.86
CA ASP A 115 2.75 -7.10 11.97
C ASP A 115 1.89 -6.52 13.09
N LYS A 116 0.69 -7.07 13.29
CA LYS A 116 -0.29 -6.60 14.29
C LYS A 116 0.28 -6.54 15.71
N MET A 117 1.10 -7.52 16.08
CA MET A 117 1.68 -7.59 17.42
C MET A 117 2.76 -6.54 17.63
N ARG A 118 3.65 -6.40 16.66
CA ARG A 118 4.71 -5.38 16.68
C ARG A 118 4.12 -3.97 16.64
N CYS A 119 3.11 -3.77 15.81
CA CYS A 119 2.39 -2.51 15.72
C CYS A 119 1.75 -2.14 17.07
N LYS A 120 0.99 -3.07 17.69
CA LYS A 120 0.37 -2.85 19.01
C LYS A 120 1.43 -2.52 20.08
N ALA A 121 2.53 -3.27 20.14
CA ALA A 121 3.60 -3.01 21.08
C ALA A 121 4.25 -1.62 20.89
N ALA A 122 4.43 -1.20 19.61
CA ALA A 122 4.94 0.13 19.30
C ALA A 122 3.97 1.24 19.71
N MET A 123 2.67 1.05 19.48
CA MET A 123 1.63 2.02 19.88
C MET A 123 1.57 2.18 21.40
N LEU A 124 1.57 1.07 22.16
CA LEU A 124 1.61 1.10 23.62
C LEU A 124 2.85 1.84 24.14
N LYS A 125 4.01 1.61 23.54
CA LYS A 125 5.26 2.31 23.91
C LYS A 125 5.22 3.81 23.62
N ALA A 126 4.40 4.22 22.65
CA ALA A 126 4.20 5.62 22.28
C ALA A 126 3.00 6.28 23.00
N ASP A 127 2.43 5.64 24.03
CA ASP A 127 1.24 6.08 24.77
C ASP A 127 0.01 6.31 23.87
N VAL A 128 -0.07 5.60 22.73
CA VAL A 128 -1.25 5.63 21.86
C VAL A 128 -2.27 4.61 22.39
N PRO A 129 -3.53 5.02 22.62
CA PRO A 129 -4.57 4.10 23.06
C PRO A 129 -4.76 2.94 22.07
N THR A 130 -4.79 1.72 22.58
CA THR A 130 -5.03 0.51 21.80
C THR A 130 -6.22 -0.25 22.33
N VAL A 131 -6.87 -1.02 21.45
CA VAL A 131 -7.95 -1.93 21.87
C VAL A 131 -7.39 -2.95 22.86
N PRO A 132 -8.06 -3.23 23.99
CA PRO A 132 -7.70 -4.31 24.91
C PRO A 132 -7.55 -5.64 24.17
N GLY A 133 -6.58 -6.45 24.58
CA GLY A 133 -6.30 -7.73 23.93
C GLY A 133 -5.03 -8.37 24.46
N SER A 134 -4.68 -9.55 23.95
CA SER A 134 -3.49 -10.27 24.40
C SER A 134 -2.21 -9.42 24.28
N PRO A 135 -1.28 -9.58 25.23
CA PRO A 135 0.04 -8.92 25.16
C PRO A 135 0.97 -9.58 24.13
N GLY A 136 0.61 -10.77 23.62
CA GLY A 136 1.40 -11.56 22.70
C GLY A 136 0.56 -12.58 21.94
N ILE A 137 1.23 -13.49 21.25
CA ILE A 137 0.60 -14.64 20.58
C ILE A 137 -0.08 -15.50 21.64
N VAL A 138 -1.26 -16.02 21.31
CA VAL A 138 -2.03 -16.92 22.17
C VAL A 138 -1.83 -18.33 21.63
N ASP A 139 -1.21 -19.19 22.45
CA ASP A 139 -0.75 -20.51 22.01
C ASP A 139 -1.86 -21.56 22.03
N ASP A 140 -2.86 -21.40 22.90
CA ASP A 140 -3.94 -22.37 23.08
C ASP A 140 -5.27 -21.76 23.53
N ALA A 141 -6.32 -22.55 23.49
CA ALA A 141 -7.66 -22.13 23.87
C ALA A 141 -7.81 -21.77 25.36
N GLN A 142 -7.04 -22.37 26.26
CA GLN A 142 -7.10 -22.07 27.70
C GLN A 142 -6.51 -20.70 27.99
N GLN A 143 -5.41 -20.37 27.33
CA GLN A 143 -4.82 -19.04 27.39
C GLN A 143 -5.77 -17.98 26.81
N ALA A 144 -6.43 -18.28 25.68
CA ALA A 144 -7.42 -17.41 25.08
C ALA A 144 -8.59 -17.12 26.05
N GLU A 145 -9.14 -18.16 26.66
CA GLU A 145 -10.24 -18.04 27.64
C GLU A 145 -9.84 -17.21 28.86
N LYS A 146 -8.62 -17.44 29.39
CA LYS A 146 -8.10 -16.67 30.50
C LYS A 146 -8.00 -15.17 30.16
N ILE A 147 -7.41 -14.83 29.01
CA ILE A 147 -7.28 -13.45 28.56
C ILE A 147 -8.65 -12.82 28.32
N ALA A 148 -9.58 -13.55 27.71
CA ALA A 148 -10.94 -13.07 27.48
C ALA A 148 -11.66 -12.74 28.80
N ASN A 149 -11.52 -13.59 29.82
CA ASN A 149 -12.09 -13.36 31.14
C ASN A 149 -11.44 -12.16 31.87
N GLU A 150 -10.13 -11.94 31.68
CA GLU A 150 -9.41 -10.79 32.26
C GLU A 150 -9.85 -9.46 31.61
N ILE A 151 -10.15 -9.46 30.32
CA ILE A 151 -10.64 -8.29 29.57
C ILE A 151 -12.12 -8.01 29.90
N GLY A 152 -12.91 -9.07 30.15
CA GLY A 152 -14.31 -8.98 30.55
C GLY A 152 -15.19 -8.31 29.49
N ASP A 153 -16.03 -7.37 29.93
CA ASP A 153 -17.02 -6.71 29.08
C ASP A 153 -16.43 -5.80 27.97
N ASP A 154 -15.13 -5.48 28.06
CA ASP A 154 -14.40 -4.73 27.03
C ASP A 154 -13.97 -5.60 25.84
N LEU A 155 -14.21 -6.91 25.89
CA LEU A 155 -13.89 -7.84 24.82
C LEU A 155 -14.85 -7.67 23.64
N ALA A 156 -14.37 -7.10 22.55
CA ALA A 156 -15.17 -6.91 21.33
C ALA A 156 -15.26 -8.18 20.45
N ALA A 157 -14.17 -8.95 20.37
CA ALA A 157 -14.12 -10.18 19.58
C ALA A 157 -12.89 -11.03 19.95
N ILE A 158 -13.01 -12.36 19.73
CA ILE A 158 -11.87 -13.29 19.68
C ILE A 158 -11.66 -13.63 18.21
N ILE A 159 -10.50 -13.23 17.65
CA ILE A 159 -10.10 -13.59 16.31
C ILE A 159 -9.05 -14.69 16.42
N VAL A 160 -9.39 -15.88 15.94
CA VAL A 160 -8.48 -17.01 15.80
C VAL A 160 -8.13 -17.11 14.32
N GLU A 161 -6.89 -16.80 13.98
CA GLU A 161 -6.38 -17.08 12.63
C GLU A 161 -5.92 -18.54 12.56
N PRO A 162 -6.30 -19.27 11.48
CA PRO A 162 -5.95 -20.69 11.33
C PRO A 162 -4.46 -20.90 11.05
#